data_6c45cf1b4ed5cc6d66d410d944f869da
#
_entry.id   6c45cf1b4ed5cc6d66d410d944f869da
#
_cell.length_a   1.000
_cell.length_b   1.000
_cell.length_c   1.000
_cell.angle_alpha   90.00
_cell.angle_beta   90.00
_cell.angle_gamma   90.00
#
_symmetry.space_group_name_H-M   'P 1'
#
loop_
_entity.id
_entity.type
_entity.pdbx_description
1 polymer ?
#
loop_
_entity_poly.entity_id
_entity_poly.type
_entity_poly.pdbx_seq_one_letter_code
_entity_poly.pdbx_strand_id
1 'polypeptide(L)'
;ILNFQGTSPIWGMGSLSKLFLDFHDENSLTKTYKEKITKGRDALRNKIGNKFEEKGRKKPQHCTQGSYAMKTAIMPLDGDEFDLDNGVYLRGYSTDQDDWPAAQTVHTWVKEAVEKHTSNSPIDKNTCIRVVYEDKYHIDLPIYIMGENSAGDSIAYLAHKSKGWIESDPKAFTAWFQGYVNENGQEIRRMVKYLKAWKDYKNIDIKGMAITILVCNNFSVTEKRDDLSLLDTVTNIIDSLEDSFHCYKPVTPTDEDLFADVSETSKNEILKGLNNLKKKLDAAINEKSNEKDATDILQKVFGERFPTGEDADKDIAESTAGPIKLGNEDKHFA
;
A
#
# COMPACT_ATOMS: atom_id res chain seq x y z
N ILE A 1 8.63 21.03 -38.43
CA ILE A 1 9.48 19.82 -38.19
C ILE A 1 10.62 20.33 -37.30
N LEU A 2 10.47 20.28 -36.00
CA LEU A 2 11.54 20.53 -35.03
C LEU A 2 11.96 19.16 -34.51
N ASN A 3 13.15 18.73 -34.91
CA ASN A 3 13.83 17.56 -34.37
C ASN A 3 14.21 17.85 -32.91
N PHE A 4 13.47 17.29 -31.97
CA PHE A 4 13.98 17.05 -30.62
C PHE A 4 14.91 15.83 -30.69
N GLN A 5 16.21 16.07 -30.81
CA GLN A 5 17.21 15.06 -30.46
C GLN A 5 17.19 14.96 -28.91
N GLY A 6 16.45 13.96 -28.40
CA GLY A 6 16.54 13.56 -27.03
C GLY A 6 17.96 13.07 -26.75
N THR A 7 18.65 13.75 -25.84
CA THR A 7 19.90 13.24 -25.26
C THR A 7 19.58 11.92 -24.57
N SER A 8 20.08 10.82 -25.10
CA SER A 8 20.04 9.50 -24.45
C SER A 8 20.63 9.65 -23.05
N PRO A 9 20.00 9.07 -22.00
CA PRO A 9 20.57 9.09 -20.66
C PRO A 9 21.95 8.41 -20.69
N ILE A 10 22.93 9.05 -20.07
CA ILE A 10 24.36 8.68 -20.06
C ILE A 10 24.63 7.38 -19.28
N TRP A 11 23.62 6.79 -18.65
CA TRP A 11 23.70 5.61 -17.80
C TRP A 11 23.38 4.32 -18.53
N GLY A 12 24.03 3.24 -18.14
CA GLY A 12 23.61 1.91 -18.48
C GLY A 12 22.15 1.71 -18.10
N MET A 13 21.26 1.61 -19.09
CA MET A 13 19.82 1.49 -18.92
C MET A 13 19.47 0.30 -18.03
N GLY A 14 19.26 0.50 -16.73
CA GLY A 14 18.84 -0.57 -15.86
C GLY A 14 19.14 -0.41 -14.37
N SER A 15 20.09 0.45 -13.97
CA SER A 15 20.57 0.48 -12.58
C SER A 15 19.52 0.94 -11.59
N LEU A 16 18.83 2.07 -11.83
CA LEU A 16 17.80 2.55 -10.91
C LEU A 16 16.57 1.64 -10.87
N SER A 17 16.23 1.01 -12.00
CA SER A 17 15.13 0.04 -12.03
C SER A 17 15.39 -1.16 -11.13
N LYS A 18 16.64 -1.67 -11.08
CA LYS A 18 17.02 -2.72 -10.14
C LYS A 18 16.86 -2.24 -8.69
N LEU A 19 17.35 -1.05 -8.36
CA LEU A 19 17.21 -0.47 -7.03
C LEU A 19 15.75 -0.28 -6.61
N PHE A 20 14.85 0.07 -7.53
CA PHE A 20 13.41 0.10 -7.26
C PHE A 20 12.83 -1.29 -7.01
N LEU A 21 13.28 -2.33 -7.72
CA LEU A 21 12.87 -3.71 -7.45
C LEU A 21 13.38 -4.18 -6.08
N ASP A 22 14.64 -3.90 -5.75
CA ASP A 22 15.20 -4.19 -4.43
C ASP A 22 14.41 -3.44 -3.33
N PHE A 23 14.05 -2.17 -3.57
CA PHE A 23 13.18 -1.39 -2.67
C PHE A 23 11.78 -1.99 -2.54
N HIS A 24 11.21 -2.53 -3.62
CA HIS A 24 9.94 -3.26 -3.56
C HIS A 24 10.03 -4.47 -2.63
N ASP A 25 11.13 -5.22 -2.71
CA ASP A 25 11.33 -6.42 -1.90
C ASP A 25 11.53 -6.06 -0.43
N GLU A 26 12.33 -5.04 -0.12
CA GLU A 26 12.53 -4.50 1.24
C GLU A 26 11.22 -4.00 1.88
N ASN A 27 10.34 -3.37 1.11
CA ASN A 27 9.05 -2.92 1.59
C ASN A 27 7.97 -4.02 1.61
N SER A 28 8.24 -5.20 1.04
CA SER A 28 7.25 -6.27 1.00
C SER A 28 7.19 -7.02 2.31
N LEU A 29 5.97 -7.43 2.71
CA LEU A 29 5.80 -8.28 3.89
C LEU A 29 6.64 -9.55 3.76
N THR A 30 7.50 -9.80 4.75
CA THR A 30 8.32 -11.02 4.81
C THR A 30 7.45 -12.27 4.93
N LYS A 31 8.01 -13.42 4.54
CA LYS A 31 7.31 -14.71 4.67
C LYS A 31 6.90 -14.99 6.12
N THR A 32 7.82 -14.80 7.05
CA THR A 32 7.59 -15.00 8.49
C THR A 32 6.46 -14.11 9.00
N TYR A 33 6.45 -12.84 8.57
CA TYR A 33 5.39 -11.89 8.96
C TYR A 33 4.02 -12.32 8.42
N LYS A 34 3.95 -12.72 7.14
CA LYS A 34 2.72 -13.25 6.51
C LYS A 34 2.19 -14.49 7.22
N GLU A 35 3.06 -15.42 7.58
CA GLU A 35 2.68 -16.65 8.32
C GLU A 35 2.10 -16.30 9.68
N LYS A 36 2.71 -15.36 10.40
CA LYS A 36 2.27 -14.90 11.73
C LYS A 36 0.87 -14.29 11.68
N ILE A 37 0.67 -13.29 10.82
CA ILE A 37 -0.63 -12.63 10.71
C ILE A 37 -1.73 -13.57 10.18
N THR A 38 -1.38 -14.50 9.29
CA THR A 38 -2.29 -15.53 8.80
C THR A 38 -2.75 -16.46 9.93
N LYS A 39 -1.82 -16.90 10.79
CA LYS A 39 -2.13 -17.73 11.96
C LYS A 39 -3.07 -17.00 12.94
N GLY A 40 -2.80 -15.72 13.23
CA GLY A 40 -3.66 -14.88 14.08
C GLY A 40 -5.07 -14.74 13.48
N ARG A 41 -5.16 -14.44 12.18
CA ARG A 41 -6.42 -14.34 11.45
C ARG A 41 -7.24 -15.63 11.52
N ASP A 42 -6.62 -16.79 11.27
CA ASP A 42 -7.32 -18.06 11.23
C ASP A 42 -7.78 -18.49 12.63
N ALA A 43 -7.00 -18.19 13.67
CA ALA A 43 -7.42 -18.37 15.05
C ALA A 43 -8.66 -17.54 15.41
N LEU A 44 -8.71 -16.26 14.98
CA LEU A 44 -9.89 -15.41 15.15
C LEU A 44 -11.10 -15.92 14.40
N ARG A 45 -10.96 -16.38 13.15
CA ARG A 45 -12.04 -16.98 12.36
C ARG A 45 -12.67 -18.17 13.08
N ASN A 46 -11.83 -19.06 13.59
CA ASN A 46 -12.28 -20.23 14.33
C ASN A 46 -13.01 -19.83 15.62
N LYS A 47 -12.46 -18.88 16.38
CA LYS A 47 -13.05 -18.41 17.64
C LYS A 47 -14.41 -17.75 17.41
N ILE A 48 -14.54 -16.89 16.40
CA ILE A 48 -15.80 -16.26 16.01
C ILE A 48 -16.81 -17.33 15.57
N GLY A 49 -16.41 -18.24 14.68
CA GLY A 49 -17.30 -19.30 14.20
C GLY A 49 -17.85 -20.16 15.33
N ASN A 50 -17.00 -20.61 16.26
CA ASN A 50 -17.42 -21.43 17.41
C ASN A 50 -18.35 -20.64 18.34
N LYS A 51 -18.07 -19.37 18.59
CA LYS A 51 -18.92 -18.53 19.46
C LYS A 51 -20.30 -18.28 18.85
N PHE A 52 -20.38 -18.10 17.54
CA PHE A 52 -21.64 -17.94 16.84
C PHE A 52 -22.48 -19.21 16.92
N GLU A 53 -21.90 -20.40 16.71
CA GLU A 53 -22.60 -21.68 16.87
C GLU A 53 -23.07 -21.92 18.32
N GLU A 54 -22.23 -21.66 19.32
CA GLU A 54 -22.59 -21.73 20.75
C GLU A 54 -23.83 -20.90 21.07
N LYS A 55 -23.98 -19.76 20.39
CA LYS A 55 -25.14 -18.86 20.51
C LYS A 55 -26.31 -19.17 19.57
N GLY A 56 -26.30 -20.31 18.89
CA GLY A 56 -27.36 -20.72 17.97
C GLY A 56 -27.39 -19.92 16.66
N ARG A 57 -26.31 -19.21 16.30
CA ARG A 57 -26.19 -18.44 15.06
C ARG A 57 -25.42 -19.23 13.99
N LYS A 58 -25.71 -18.96 12.73
CA LYS A 58 -24.89 -19.54 11.63
C LYS A 58 -23.47 -19.01 11.68
N LYS A 59 -22.47 -19.89 11.47
CA LYS A 59 -21.06 -19.46 11.33
C LYS A 59 -20.94 -18.40 10.25
N PRO A 60 -20.27 -17.27 10.51
CA PRO A 60 -19.97 -16.29 9.49
C PRO A 60 -19.05 -16.86 8.40
N GLN A 61 -19.14 -16.30 7.20
CA GLN A 61 -18.08 -16.41 6.21
C GLN A 61 -17.04 -15.30 6.48
N HIS A 62 -15.79 -15.57 6.10
CA HIS A 62 -14.73 -14.61 6.26
C HIS A 62 -14.07 -14.29 4.92
N CYS A 63 -13.68 -13.03 4.73
CA CYS A 63 -12.96 -12.59 3.56
C CYS A 63 -11.81 -11.68 3.98
N THR A 64 -10.58 -12.07 3.66
CA THR A 64 -9.45 -11.14 3.77
C THR A 64 -9.62 -10.05 2.71
N GLN A 65 -9.45 -8.80 3.08
CA GLN A 65 -9.70 -7.65 2.21
C GLN A 65 -8.60 -6.59 2.38
N GLY A 66 -8.78 -5.42 1.79
CA GLY A 66 -7.84 -4.31 1.88
C GLY A 66 -6.50 -4.60 1.20
N SER A 67 -5.46 -3.93 1.67
CA SER A 67 -4.13 -3.96 1.07
C SER A 67 -3.49 -5.35 1.05
N TYR A 68 -3.79 -6.19 2.05
CA TYR A 68 -3.26 -7.55 2.11
C TYR A 68 -3.84 -8.45 1.00
N ALA A 69 -5.15 -8.40 0.78
CA ALA A 69 -5.81 -9.15 -0.30
C ALA A 69 -5.35 -8.71 -1.69
N MET A 70 -5.17 -7.41 -1.89
CA MET A 70 -4.67 -6.82 -3.14
C MET A 70 -3.17 -7.02 -3.36
N LYS A 71 -2.42 -7.57 -2.38
CA LYS A 71 -0.96 -7.71 -2.40
C LYS A 71 -0.23 -6.36 -2.55
N THR A 72 -0.81 -5.30 -2.01
CA THR A 72 -0.26 -3.94 -1.97
C THR A 72 0.08 -3.48 -0.55
N ALA A 73 0.06 -4.41 0.40
CA ALA A 73 0.54 -4.17 1.75
C ALA A 73 2.07 -4.01 1.75
N ILE A 74 2.56 -3.10 2.59
CA ILE A 74 3.98 -2.85 2.82
C ILE A 74 4.32 -3.09 4.28
N MET A 75 5.60 -3.35 4.57
CA MET A 75 6.08 -3.39 5.94
C MET A 75 5.90 -1.99 6.58
N PRO A 76 5.37 -1.91 7.80
CA PRO A 76 5.27 -0.64 8.49
C PRO A 76 6.66 -0.03 8.76
N LEU A 77 6.71 1.27 8.98
CA LEU A 77 7.91 1.93 9.52
C LEU A 77 8.18 1.47 10.95
N ASP A 78 9.43 1.62 11.40
CA ASP A 78 9.79 1.27 12.77
C ASP A 78 8.92 2.02 13.78
N GLY A 79 8.24 1.25 14.61
CA GLY A 79 7.31 1.79 15.62
C GLY A 79 5.84 1.76 15.19
N ASP A 80 5.54 1.66 13.91
CA ASP A 80 4.18 1.58 13.39
C ASP A 80 3.60 0.15 13.46
N GLU A 81 2.28 0.06 13.41
CA GLU A 81 1.55 -1.19 13.43
C GLU A 81 1.05 -1.56 12.03
N PHE A 82 0.98 -2.86 11.75
CA PHE A 82 0.40 -3.39 10.52
C PHE A 82 -1.10 -3.67 10.70
N ASP A 83 -1.89 -3.27 9.71
CA ASP A 83 -3.33 -3.53 9.65
C ASP A 83 -3.65 -4.70 8.73
N LEU A 84 -4.39 -5.70 9.24
CA LEU A 84 -5.03 -6.73 8.42
C LEU A 84 -6.54 -6.60 8.50
N ASP A 85 -7.20 -6.35 7.37
CA ASP A 85 -8.65 -6.37 7.28
C ASP A 85 -9.17 -7.79 7.03
N ASN A 86 -10.03 -8.29 7.91
CA ASN A 86 -10.69 -9.59 7.78
C ASN A 86 -12.20 -9.46 7.98
N GLY A 87 -12.92 -9.28 6.87
CA GLY A 87 -14.37 -9.14 6.86
C GLY A 87 -15.10 -10.34 7.46
N VAL A 88 -16.09 -10.06 8.31
CA VAL A 88 -16.98 -11.03 8.97
C VAL A 88 -18.35 -10.92 8.32
N TYR A 89 -18.68 -11.83 7.41
CA TYR A 89 -19.94 -11.86 6.67
C TYR A 89 -20.96 -12.72 7.38
N LEU A 90 -21.93 -12.09 8.03
CA LEU A 90 -23.00 -12.79 8.75
C LEU A 90 -23.91 -13.53 7.78
N ARG A 91 -24.44 -14.69 8.22
CA ARG A 91 -25.22 -15.58 7.37
C ARG A 91 -26.59 -15.87 7.97
N GLY A 92 -27.55 -16.12 7.10
CA GLY A 92 -28.90 -16.54 7.50
C GLY A 92 -29.87 -15.42 7.69
N TYR A 93 -29.54 -14.24 7.15
CA TYR A 93 -30.41 -13.09 7.06
C TYR A 93 -31.00 -12.99 5.65
N SER A 94 -32.22 -12.42 5.53
CA SER A 94 -32.84 -12.05 4.27
C SER A 94 -32.08 -10.90 3.59
N THR A 95 -32.43 -10.54 2.37
CA THR A 95 -31.92 -9.34 1.70
C THR A 95 -32.57 -8.05 2.19
N ASP A 96 -33.69 -8.17 2.94
CA ASP A 96 -34.42 -7.04 3.51
C ASP A 96 -33.73 -6.54 4.79
N GLN A 97 -33.34 -5.29 4.79
CA GLN A 97 -32.64 -4.66 5.91
C GLN A 97 -33.49 -4.53 7.18
N ASP A 98 -34.82 -4.48 7.05
CA ASP A 98 -35.73 -4.39 8.19
C ASP A 98 -35.70 -5.65 9.07
N ASP A 99 -35.28 -6.78 8.51
CA ASP A 99 -35.08 -8.04 9.24
C ASP A 99 -33.71 -8.15 9.90
N TRP A 100 -32.81 -7.17 9.71
CA TRP A 100 -31.45 -7.29 10.20
C TRP A 100 -31.30 -6.82 11.66
N PRO A 101 -30.42 -7.44 12.42
CA PRO A 101 -30.07 -6.92 13.75
C PRO A 101 -29.44 -5.54 13.62
N ALA A 102 -29.64 -4.68 14.62
CA ALA A 102 -28.99 -3.38 14.64
C ALA A 102 -27.44 -3.53 14.53
N ALA A 103 -26.79 -2.60 13.84
CA ALA A 103 -25.34 -2.62 13.65
C ALA A 103 -24.57 -2.73 14.98
N GLN A 104 -24.99 -2.02 16.02
CA GLN A 104 -24.37 -2.11 17.36
C GLN A 104 -24.50 -3.53 17.95
N THR A 105 -25.61 -4.23 17.68
CA THR A 105 -25.84 -5.60 18.18
C THR A 105 -24.81 -6.56 17.58
N VAL A 106 -24.56 -6.50 16.28
CA VAL A 106 -23.59 -7.39 15.62
C VAL A 106 -22.15 -7.04 16.02
N HIS A 107 -21.83 -5.77 16.26
CA HIS A 107 -20.56 -5.36 16.86
C HIS A 107 -20.36 -6.02 18.22
N THR A 108 -21.38 -6.01 19.09
CA THR A 108 -21.34 -6.68 20.39
C THR A 108 -21.08 -8.17 20.24
N TRP A 109 -21.75 -8.86 19.31
CA TRP A 109 -21.55 -10.29 19.11
C TRP A 109 -20.13 -10.64 18.69
N VAL A 110 -19.55 -9.88 17.75
CA VAL A 110 -18.17 -10.12 17.30
C VAL A 110 -17.18 -9.76 18.38
N LYS A 111 -17.38 -8.63 19.10
CA LYS A 111 -16.54 -8.24 20.23
C LYS A 111 -16.50 -9.30 21.32
N GLU A 112 -17.67 -9.81 21.75
CA GLU A 112 -17.77 -10.90 22.74
C GLU A 112 -17.09 -12.18 22.24
N ALA A 113 -17.21 -12.48 20.95
CA ALA A 113 -16.58 -13.67 20.37
C ALA A 113 -15.06 -13.63 20.42
N VAL A 114 -14.45 -12.45 20.32
CA VAL A 114 -12.99 -12.29 20.33
C VAL A 114 -12.44 -11.82 21.68
N GLU A 115 -13.30 -11.58 22.67
CA GLU A 115 -12.87 -11.22 24.03
C GLU A 115 -11.86 -12.25 24.57
N LYS A 116 -10.83 -11.78 25.26
CA LYS A 116 -9.73 -12.62 25.79
C LYS A 116 -9.00 -13.45 24.70
N HIS A 117 -8.96 -12.94 23.46
CA HIS A 117 -8.16 -13.59 22.39
C HIS A 117 -6.70 -13.22 22.52
N THR A 118 -6.42 -11.97 22.85
CA THR A 118 -5.09 -11.44 23.21
C THR A 118 -5.11 -10.91 24.64
N SER A 119 -3.98 -10.46 25.16
CA SER A 119 -3.88 -9.76 26.45
C SER A 119 -4.66 -8.44 26.47
N ASN A 120 -4.82 -7.80 25.30
CA ASN A 120 -5.57 -6.56 25.15
C ASN A 120 -7.06 -6.82 24.87
N SER A 121 -7.95 -6.03 25.48
CA SER A 121 -9.37 -6.07 25.14
C SER A 121 -9.61 -5.56 23.71
N PRO A 122 -10.54 -6.17 22.95
CA PRO A 122 -10.89 -5.72 21.62
C PRO A 122 -11.45 -4.30 21.61
N ILE A 123 -11.03 -3.47 20.65
CA ILE A 123 -11.48 -2.09 20.48
C ILE A 123 -12.68 -2.06 19.53
N ASP A 124 -13.80 -1.53 20.00
CA ASP A 124 -15.01 -1.37 19.20
C ASP A 124 -14.99 -0.02 18.48
N LYS A 125 -14.54 -0.02 17.22
CA LYS A 125 -14.52 1.15 16.32
C LYS A 125 -15.88 1.34 15.62
N ASN A 126 -16.04 2.43 14.89
CA ASN A 126 -17.29 2.69 14.13
C ASN A 126 -17.57 1.65 13.05
N THR A 127 -16.53 1.11 12.42
CA THR A 127 -16.63 0.24 11.22
C THR A 127 -16.12 -1.18 11.43
N CYS A 128 -15.50 -1.49 12.58
CA CYS A 128 -14.90 -2.79 12.84
C CYS A 128 -14.68 -3.05 14.33
N ILE A 129 -14.46 -4.30 14.68
CA ILE A 129 -13.85 -4.70 15.95
C ILE A 129 -12.36 -4.90 15.71
N ARG A 130 -11.50 -4.13 16.37
CA ARG A 130 -10.04 -4.24 16.28
C ARG A 130 -9.49 -5.16 17.35
N VAL A 131 -8.71 -6.15 16.97
CA VAL A 131 -7.95 -7.03 17.86
C VAL A 131 -6.47 -6.69 17.76
N VAL A 132 -5.88 -6.21 18.86
CA VAL A 132 -4.47 -5.78 18.90
C VAL A 132 -3.61 -6.93 19.40
N TYR A 133 -2.49 -7.16 18.73
CA TYR A 133 -1.47 -8.15 19.09
C TYR A 133 -0.20 -7.45 19.60
N GLU A 134 0.50 -8.08 20.54
CA GLU A 134 1.73 -7.52 21.13
C GLU A 134 2.85 -7.31 20.11
N ASP A 135 2.81 -8.05 19.03
CA ASP A 135 3.81 -8.03 17.96
C ASP A 135 3.63 -6.90 16.92
N LYS A 136 3.06 -5.77 17.34
CA LYS A 136 2.85 -4.57 16.51
C LYS A 136 2.03 -4.82 15.24
N TYR A 137 0.98 -5.59 15.35
CA TYR A 137 -0.05 -5.67 14.31
C TYR A 137 -1.44 -5.79 14.95
N HIS A 138 -2.44 -5.41 14.19
CA HIS A 138 -3.82 -5.65 14.58
C HIS A 138 -4.64 -6.20 13.42
N ILE A 139 -5.73 -6.86 13.78
CA ILE A 139 -6.69 -7.41 12.83
C ILE A 139 -8.00 -6.67 13.03
N ASP A 140 -8.43 -5.98 12.00
CA ASP A 140 -9.73 -5.32 11.93
C ASP A 140 -10.77 -6.29 11.38
N LEU A 141 -11.89 -6.39 12.08
CA LEU A 141 -13.01 -7.27 11.80
C LEU A 141 -14.24 -6.43 11.42
N PRO A 142 -14.30 -5.83 10.23
CA PRO A 142 -15.51 -5.22 9.74
C PRO A 142 -16.60 -6.28 9.52
N ILE A 143 -17.86 -5.92 9.84
CA ILE A 143 -18.97 -6.86 9.89
C ILE A 143 -19.96 -6.53 8.79
N TYR A 144 -20.36 -7.54 8.02
CA TYR A 144 -21.21 -7.37 6.84
C TYR A 144 -22.41 -8.29 6.85
N ILE A 145 -23.50 -7.85 6.22
CA ILE A 145 -24.60 -8.67 5.73
C ILE A 145 -24.70 -8.42 4.22
N MET A 146 -25.01 -9.47 3.46
CA MET A 146 -25.32 -9.35 2.04
C MET A 146 -26.79 -8.96 1.87
N GLY A 147 -27.02 -7.89 1.15
CA GLY A 147 -28.36 -7.40 0.79
C GLY A 147 -28.45 -7.09 -0.68
N GLU A 148 -29.49 -6.39 -1.07
CA GLU A 148 -29.70 -5.89 -2.42
C GLU A 148 -29.71 -4.35 -2.42
N ASN A 149 -29.09 -3.74 -3.42
CA ASN A 149 -29.17 -2.29 -3.61
C ASN A 149 -30.49 -1.91 -4.32
N SER A 150 -30.71 -0.63 -4.56
CA SER A 150 -31.91 -0.13 -5.25
C SER A 150 -32.05 -0.62 -6.70
N ALA A 151 -30.98 -1.11 -7.31
CA ALA A 151 -30.96 -1.72 -8.64
C ALA A 151 -31.21 -3.24 -8.62
N GLY A 152 -31.32 -3.86 -7.44
CA GLY A 152 -31.48 -5.31 -7.27
C GLY A 152 -30.15 -6.09 -7.31
N ASP A 153 -29.01 -5.40 -7.28
CA ASP A 153 -27.71 -6.08 -7.24
C ASP A 153 -27.38 -6.53 -5.82
N SER A 154 -26.81 -7.73 -5.70
CA SER A 154 -26.35 -8.24 -4.41
C SER A 154 -25.06 -7.53 -4.01
N ILE A 155 -25.12 -6.74 -2.93
CA ILE A 155 -23.99 -5.99 -2.39
C ILE A 155 -23.80 -6.25 -0.90
N ALA A 156 -22.63 -5.92 -0.39
CA ALA A 156 -22.33 -5.99 1.04
C ALA A 156 -22.70 -4.68 1.74
N TYR A 157 -23.34 -4.80 2.91
CA TYR A 157 -23.63 -3.71 3.83
C TYR A 157 -22.76 -3.84 5.06
N LEU A 158 -22.02 -2.79 5.38
CA LEU A 158 -21.16 -2.70 6.54
C LEU A 158 -21.95 -2.23 7.77
N ALA A 159 -21.80 -2.91 8.88
CA ALA A 159 -22.31 -2.45 10.16
C ALA A 159 -21.50 -1.24 10.64
N HIS A 160 -22.07 -0.04 10.59
CA HIS A 160 -21.47 1.19 11.10
C HIS A 160 -22.22 1.62 12.36
N LYS A 161 -21.53 1.74 13.50
CA LYS A 161 -22.17 1.96 14.82
C LYS A 161 -23.13 3.16 14.87
N SER A 162 -22.75 4.28 14.25
CA SER A 162 -23.54 5.51 14.31
C SER A 162 -24.45 5.72 13.10
N LYS A 163 -24.22 5.02 11.97
CA LYS A 163 -24.99 5.21 10.73
C LYS A 163 -25.90 4.01 10.39
N GLY A 164 -25.83 2.93 11.19
CA GLY A 164 -26.52 1.68 10.88
C GLY A 164 -25.81 0.89 9.77
N TRP A 165 -26.60 0.25 8.92
CA TRP A 165 -26.06 -0.49 7.77
C TRP A 165 -25.80 0.46 6.59
N ILE A 166 -24.57 0.45 6.09
CA ILE A 166 -24.16 1.29 4.96
C ILE A 166 -23.57 0.43 3.85
N GLU A 167 -23.81 0.81 2.60
CA GLU A 167 -23.23 0.13 1.45
C GLU A 167 -21.70 0.17 1.50
N SER A 168 -21.06 -0.98 1.33
CA SER A 168 -19.60 -1.09 1.27
C SER A 168 -19.21 -2.44 0.71
N ASP A 169 -18.65 -2.49 -0.49
CA ASP A 169 -18.23 -3.75 -1.11
C ASP A 169 -16.70 -3.84 -1.32
N PRO A 170 -15.95 -4.27 -0.29
CA PRO A 170 -14.50 -4.44 -0.41
C PRO A 170 -14.08 -5.62 -1.32
N LYS A 171 -14.98 -6.57 -1.57
CA LYS A 171 -14.71 -7.66 -2.54
C LYS A 171 -14.74 -7.12 -3.96
N ALA A 172 -15.75 -6.30 -4.28
CA ALA A 172 -15.83 -5.63 -5.57
C ALA A 172 -14.61 -4.72 -5.81
N PHE A 173 -14.15 -3.99 -4.78
CA PHE A 173 -12.94 -3.18 -4.87
C PHE A 173 -11.69 -4.03 -5.14
N THR A 174 -11.55 -5.16 -4.47
CA THR A 174 -10.45 -6.10 -4.70
C THR A 174 -10.49 -6.68 -6.12
N ALA A 175 -11.68 -7.03 -6.62
CA ALA A 175 -11.88 -7.56 -7.97
C ALA A 175 -11.59 -6.50 -9.03
N TRP A 176 -12.04 -5.26 -8.83
CA TRP A 176 -11.73 -4.12 -9.69
C TRP A 176 -10.22 -3.90 -9.82
N PHE A 177 -9.50 -3.84 -8.69
CA PHE A 177 -8.04 -3.69 -8.70
C PHE A 177 -7.35 -4.87 -9.39
N GLN A 178 -7.85 -6.10 -9.18
CA GLN A 178 -7.30 -7.28 -9.86
C GLN A 178 -7.51 -7.22 -11.38
N GLY A 179 -8.59 -6.60 -11.86
CA GLY A 179 -8.82 -6.30 -13.28
C GLY A 179 -7.67 -5.48 -13.85
N TYR A 180 -7.32 -4.36 -13.20
CA TYR A 180 -6.18 -3.53 -13.60
C TYR A 180 -4.85 -4.30 -13.62
N VAL A 181 -4.64 -5.16 -12.63
CA VAL A 181 -3.41 -5.98 -12.58
C VAL A 181 -3.37 -7.00 -13.73
N ASN A 182 -4.50 -7.57 -14.10
CA ASN A 182 -4.56 -8.52 -15.22
C ASN A 182 -4.27 -7.84 -16.56
N GLU A 183 -4.68 -6.59 -16.72
CA GLU A 183 -4.48 -5.81 -17.94
C GLU A 183 -3.10 -5.18 -18.02
N ASN A 184 -2.56 -4.69 -16.91
CA ASN A 184 -1.35 -3.86 -16.87
C ASN A 184 -0.13 -4.54 -16.20
N GLY A 185 -0.26 -5.79 -15.75
CA GLY A 185 0.84 -6.53 -15.11
C GLY A 185 1.03 -6.22 -13.62
N GLN A 186 2.10 -6.79 -13.05
CA GLN A 186 2.42 -6.66 -11.62
C GLN A 186 3.02 -5.28 -11.28
N GLU A 187 3.46 -4.55 -12.28
CA GLU A 187 4.04 -3.22 -12.18
C GLU A 187 3.14 -2.26 -11.42
N ILE A 188 1.84 -2.30 -11.69
CA ILE A 188 0.86 -1.43 -11.03
C ILE A 188 0.83 -1.65 -9.49
N ARG A 189 1.03 -2.90 -9.02
CA ARG A 189 1.16 -3.18 -7.58
C ARG A 189 2.41 -2.53 -6.99
N ARG A 190 3.52 -2.53 -7.74
CA ARG A 190 4.76 -1.91 -7.29
C ARG A 190 4.61 -0.40 -7.19
N MET A 191 3.97 0.26 -8.17
CA MET A 191 3.68 1.70 -8.11
C MET A 191 2.85 2.06 -6.87
N VAL A 192 1.79 1.30 -6.58
CA VAL A 192 0.98 1.48 -5.36
C VAL A 192 1.84 1.36 -4.10
N LYS A 193 2.74 0.37 -4.02
CA LYS A 193 3.62 0.17 -2.87
C LYS A 193 4.65 1.29 -2.71
N TYR A 194 5.24 1.75 -3.82
CA TYR A 194 6.19 2.88 -3.79
C TYR A 194 5.52 4.15 -3.26
N LEU A 195 4.32 4.48 -3.75
CA LEU A 195 3.59 5.64 -3.27
C LEU A 195 3.10 5.51 -1.82
N LYS A 196 2.77 4.30 -1.37
CA LYS A 196 2.47 4.07 0.05
C LYS A 196 3.72 4.25 0.92
N ALA A 197 4.87 3.71 0.50
CA ALA A 197 6.14 3.89 1.21
C ALA A 197 6.56 5.36 1.28
N TRP A 198 6.41 6.11 0.18
CA TRP A 198 6.62 7.56 0.15
C TRP A 198 5.68 8.30 1.10
N LYS A 199 4.37 8.01 1.04
CA LYS A 199 3.37 8.62 1.90
C LYS A 199 3.71 8.42 3.38
N ASP A 200 4.02 7.18 3.77
CA ASP A 200 4.32 6.85 5.17
C ASP A 200 5.60 7.58 5.63
N TYR A 201 6.68 7.53 4.84
CA TYR A 201 7.94 8.20 5.18
C TYR A 201 7.81 9.73 5.25
N LYS A 202 7.01 10.33 4.37
CA LYS A 202 6.80 11.79 4.32
C LYS A 202 5.64 12.25 5.19
N ASN A 203 4.95 11.34 5.86
CA ASN A 203 3.77 11.61 6.68
C ASN A 203 2.70 12.41 5.94
N ILE A 204 2.40 11.99 4.69
CA ILE A 204 1.37 12.64 3.86
C ILE A 204 0.00 12.05 4.24
N ASP A 205 -0.94 12.91 4.60
CA ASP A 205 -2.30 12.50 4.96
C ASP A 205 -3.15 12.19 3.73
N ILE A 206 -2.90 11.03 3.14
CA ILE A 206 -3.68 10.46 2.03
C ILE A 206 -4.03 9.00 2.32
N LYS A 207 -5.28 8.63 2.13
CA LYS A 207 -5.76 7.25 2.35
C LYS A 207 -5.09 6.29 1.36
N GLY A 208 -4.68 5.10 1.84
CA GLY A 208 -4.10 4.07 0.99
C GLY A 208 -5.03 3.58 -0.14
N MET A 209 -6.35 3.66 0.06
CA MET A 209 -7.35 3.41 -0.99
C MET A 209 -7.28 4.49 -2.08
N ALA A 210 -7.18 5.77 -1.71
CA ALA A 210 -7.04 6.86 -2.67
C ALA A 210 -5.76 6.71 -3.51
N ILE A 211 -4.63 6.38 -2.89
CA ILE A 211 -3.39 6.07 -3.64
C ILE A 211 -3.62 4.94 -4.65
N THR A 212 -4.32 3.87 -4.25
CA THR A 212 -4.58 2.74 -5.15
C THR A 212 -5.41 3.17 -6.35
N ILE A 213 -6.47 3.96 -6.13
CA ILE A 213 -7.34 4.47 -7.20
C ILE A 213 -6.58 5.45 -8.11
N LEU A 214 -5.86 6.40 -7.54
CA LEU A 214 -5.07 7.38 -8.29
C LEU A 214 -4.03 6.69 -9.17
N VAL A 215 -3.33 5.68 -8.65
CA VAL A 215 -2.38 4.89 -9.46
C VAL A 215 -3.11 4.18 -10.60
N CYS A 216 -4.22 3.47 -10.32
CA CYS A 216 -4.94 2.76 -11.37
C CYS A 216 -5.41 3.68 -12.51
N ASN A 217 -5.94 4.86 -12.17
CA ASN A 217 -6.48 5.81 -13.14
C ASN A 217 -5.39 6.57 -13.93
N ASN A 218 -4.15 6.63 -13.42
CA ASN A 218 -3.08 7.45 -13.98
C ASN A 218 -1.83 6.61 -14.33
N PHE A 219 -1.93 5.28 -14.30
CA PHE A 219 -0.80 4.40 -14.51
C PHE A 219 -0.19 4.59 -15.89
N SER A 220 1.12 4.77 -15.90
CA SER A 220 1.95 4.77 -17.10
C SER A 220 3.04 3.72 -16.95
N VAL A 221 3.20 2.88 -17.95
CA VAL A 221 4.21 1.81 -17.94
C VAL A 221 5.32 2.08 -18.94
N THR A 222 6.56 2.04 -18.47
CA THR A 222 7.75 1.90 -19.30
C THR A 222 8.36 0.53 -19.02
N GLU A 223 8.35 -0.37 -20.00
CA GLU A 223 8.73 -1.77 -19.81
C GLU A 223 10.09 -1.91 -19.13
N LYS A 224 10.12 -2.67 -18.03
CA LYS A 224 11.31 -2.93 -17.20
C LYS A 224 11.97 -1.69 -16.59
N ARG A 225 11.23 -0.57 -16.50
CA ARG A 225 11.73 0.71 -15.99
C ARG A 225 10.77 1.26 -14.92
N ASP A 226 10.80 0.64 -13.72
CA ASP A 226 9.97 1.05 -12.58
C ASP A 226 10.21 2.51 -12.18
N ASP A 227 11.44 2.98 -12.33
CA ASP A 227 11.82 4.38 -12.08
C ASP A 227 11.09 5.35 -13.02
N LEU A 228 11.08 5.09 -14.32
CA LEU A 228 10.35 5.91 -15.29
C LEU A 228 8.83 5.76 -15.13
N SER A 229 8.36 4.51 -14.96
CA SER A 229 6.94 4.26 -14.75
C SER A 229 6.40 5.01 -13.52
N LEU A 230 7.18 5.09 -12.44
CA LEU A 230 6.79 5.85 -11.26
C LEU A 230 6.80 7.36 -11.51
N LEU A 231 7.82 7.89 -12.19
CA LEU A 231 7.90 9.31 -12.53
C LEU A 231 6.70 9.74 -13.39
N ASP A 232 6.40 8.98 -14.43
CA ASP A 232 5.29 9.26 -15.33
C ASP A 232 3.93 9.13 -14.62
N THR A 233 3.74 8.06 -13.82
CA THR A 233 2.52 7.87 -13.04
C THR A 233 2.30 9.00 -12.04
N VAL A 234 3.35 9.45 -11.34
CA VAL A 234 3.27 10.58 -10.40
C VAL A 234 2.95 11.88 -11.14
N THR A 235 3.53 12.08 -12.32
CA THR A 235 3.23 13.26 -13.16
C THR A 235 1.76 13.28 -13.55
N ASN A 236 1.24 12.18 -14.06
CA ASN A 236 -0.17 12.07 -14.45
C ASN A 236 -1.13 12.26 -13.25
N ILE A 237 -0.76 11.76 -12.06
CA ILE A 237 -1.54 11.99 -10.83
C ILE A 237 -1.58 13.48 -10.49
N ILE A 238 -0.45 14.19 -10.57
CA ILE A 238 -0.39 15.64 -10.32
C ILE A 238 -1.30 16.36 -11.29
N ASP A 239 -1.14 16.12 -12.58
CA ASP A 239 -1.94 16.78 -13.63
C ASP A 239 -3.45 16.53 -13.41
N SER A 240 -3.83 15.29 -13.07
CA SER A 240 -5.22 14.93 -12.76
C SER A 240 -5.77 15.66 -11.52
N LEU A 241 -4.98 15.78 -10.46
CA LEU A 241 -5.41 16.45 -9.22
C LEU A 241 -5.40 18.00 -9.35
N GLU A 242 -4.53 18.56 -10.19
CA GLU A 242 -4.52 20.00 -10.49
C GLU A 242 -5.72 20.39 -11.37
N ASP A 243 -6.14 19.53 -12.29
CA ASP A 243 -7.36 19.73 -13.08
C ASP A 243 -8.63 19.60 -12.21
N SER A 244 -8.70 18.54 -11.40
CA SER A 244 -9.86 18.27 -10.53
C SER A 244 -9.44 17.44 -9.31
N PHE A 245 -9.50 18.05 -8.10
CA PHE A 245 -9.04 17.40 -6.87
C PHE A 245 -10.12 16.47 -6.30
N HIS A 246 -10.35 15.34 -6.98
CA HIS A 246 -11.30 14.30 -6.61
C HIS A 246 -10.69 12.91 -6.70
N CYS A 247 -11.22 11.97 -5.92
CA CYS A 247 -10.86 10.57 -5.98
C CYS A 247 -12.10 9.72 -5.71
N TYR A 248 -12.87 9.46 -6.77
CA TYR A 248 -14.12 8.70 -6.69
C TYR A 248 -13.86 7.20 -6.55
N LYS A 249 -14.64 6.54 -5.70
CA LYS A 249 -14.65 5.08 -5.62
C LYS A 249 -15.17 4.48 -6.94
N PRO A 250 -14.47 3.46 -7.48
CA PRO A 250 -14.89 2.81 -8.73
C PRO A 250 -15.97 1.74 -8.51
N VAL A 251 -16.32 1.44 -7.26
CA VAL A 251 -17.29 0.42 -6.84
C VAL A 251 -18.15 0.94 -5.69
N THR A 252 -19.20 0.20 -5.35
CA THR A 252 -20.18 0.55 -4.32
C THR A 252 -19.56 0.94 -2.96
N PRO A 253 -19.99 2.09 -2.36
CA PRO A 253 -20.85 3.08 -3.03
C PRO A 253 -20.08 3.81 -4.13
N THR A 254 -20.60 3.76 -5.35
CA THR A 254 -20.06 4.53 -6.48
C THR A 254 -20.22 6.02 -6.20
N ASP A 255 -19.37 6.84 -6.81
CA ASP A 255 -19.40 8.30 -6.68
C ASP A 255 -19.06 8.86 -5.30
N GLU A 256 -18.69 8.02 -4.32
CA GLU A 256 -18.10 8.51 -3.06
C GLU A 256 -16.72 9.08 -3.34
N ASP A 257 -16.60 10.40 -3.19
CA ASP A 257 -15.29 11.08 -3.30
C ASP A 257 -14.50 10.92 -2.00
N LEU A 258 -13.37 10.25 -2.06
CA LEU A 258 -12.48 10.05 -0.90
C LEU A 258 -11.82 11.35 -0.41
N PHE A 259 -11.91 12.43 -1.21
CA PHE A 259 -11.39 13.75 -0.91
C PHE A 259 -12.46 14.79 -0.56
N ALA A 260 -13.73 14.40 -0.50
CA ALA A 260 -14.84 15.33 -0.20
C ALA A 260 -14.63 16.14 1.10
N ASP A 261 -14.10 15.48 2.14
CA ASP A 261 -13.89 16.10 3.46
C ASP A 261 -12.44 16.56 3.68
N VAL A 262 -11.58 16.51 2.65
CA VAL A 262 -10.17 16.92 2.77
C VAL A 262 -10.10 18.44 2.70
N SER A 263 -9.45 19.07 3.70
CA SER A 263 -9.29 20.51 3.77
C SER A 263 -8.40 21.04 2.64
N GLU A 264 -8.58 22.30 2.25
CA GLU A 264 -7.71 22.96 1.25
C GLU A 264 -6.23 22.95 1.67
N THR A 265 -5.95 23.06 2.96
CA THR A 265 -4.57 22.94 3.48
C THR A 265 -4.01 21.54 3.18
N SER A 266 -4.76 20.49 3.49
CA SER A 266 -4.32 19.10 3.24
C SER A 266 -4.21 18.80 1.74
N LYS A 267 -5.10 19.34 0.89
CA LYS A 267 -4.99 19.22 -0.57
C LYS A 267 -3.67 19.83 -1.08
N ASN A 268 -3.35 21.05 -0.60
CA ASN A 268 -2.11 21.73 -0.94
C ASN A 268 -0.87 20.95 -0.45
N GLU A 269 -0.92 20.35 0.74
CA GLU A 269 0.17 19.51 1.26
C GLU A 269 0.37 18.25 0.42
N ILE A 270 -0.71 17.58 -0.02
CA ILE A 270 -0.65 16.43 -0.92
C ILE A 270 0.00 16.81 -2.25
N LEU A 271 -0.47 17.88 -2.92
CA LEU A 271 0.11 18.34 -4.18
C LEU A 271 1.58 18.77 -4.03
N LYS A 272 1.91 19.50 -2.98
CA LYS A 272 3.30 19.88 -2.67
C LYS A 272 4.18 18.65 -2.45
N GLY A 273 3.68 17.65 -1.76
CA GLY A 273 4.36 16.37 -1.53
C GLY A 273 4.62 15.64 -2.84
N LEU A 274 3.62 15.49 -3.70
CA LEU A 274 3.72 14.83 -5.01
C LEU A 274 4.68 15.58 -5.94
N ASN A 275 4.60 16.93 -6.01
CA ASN A 275 5.53 17.75 -6.79
C ASN A 275 6.98 17.63 -6.29
N ASN A 276 7.19 17.50 -4.97
CA ASN A 276 8.51 17.23 -4.42
C ASN A 276 9.00 15.83 -4.81
N LEU A 277 8.14 14.82 -4.75
CA LEU A 277 8.47 13.46 -5.18
C LEU A 277 8.87 13.43 -6.67
N LYS A 278 8.04 14.03 -7.56
CA LYS A 278 8.34 14.16 -8.99
C LYS A 278 9.71 14.79 -9.22
N LYS A 279 9.98 15.93 -8.58
CA LYS A 279 11.27 16.63 -8.69
C LYS A 279 12.45 15.76 -8.26
N LYS A 280 12.30 14.94 -7.21
CA LYS A 280 13.36 14.07 -6.72
C LYS A 280 13.57 12.85 -7.62
N LEU A 281 12.49 12.28 -8.15
CA LEU A 281 12.56 11.21 -9.15
C LEU A 281 13.27 11.70 -10.42
N ASP A 282 12.85 12.84 -10.95
CA ASP A 282 13.44 13.44 -12.15
C ASP A 282 14.95 13.71 -11.96
N ALA A 283 15.32 14.37 -10.85
CA ALA A 283 16.72 14.65 -10.54
C ALA A 283 17.57 13.37 -10.36
N ALA A 284 17.01 12.31 -9.74
CA ALA A 284 17.72 11.05 -9.57
C ALA A 284 17.92 10.31 -10.91
N ILE A 285 16.92 10.33 -11.78
CA ILE A 285 16.92 9.61 -13.05
C ILE A 285 17.72 10.34 -14.11
N ASN A 286 17.60 11.66 -14.23
CA ASN A 286 18.08 12.43 -15.36
C ASN A 286 19.31 13.31 -15.09
N GLU A 287 19.60 13.63 -13.83
CA GLU A 287 20.67 14.60 -13.50
C GLU A 287 21.91 13.96 -12.86
N LYS A 288 21.83 12.71 -12.39
CA LYS A 288 22.91 12.11 -11.61
C LYS A 288 23.80 11.20 -12.43
N SER A 289 25.10 11.26 -12.12
CA SER A 289 26.16 10.58 -12.83
C SER A 289 26.57 9.24 -12.21
N ASN A 290 26.14 8.91 -11.02
CA ASN A 290 26.33 7.59 -10.38
C ASN A 290 25.13 7.17 -9.53
N GLU A 291 24.99 5.86 -9.27
CA GLU A 291 23.88 5.30 -8.53
C GLU A 291 23.80 5.83 -7.09
N LYS A 292 24.95 6.01 -6.45
CA LYS A 292 25.00 6.49 -5.08
C LYS A 292 24.38 7.89 -4.96
N ASP A 293 24.76 8.82 -5.82
CA ASP A 293 24.18 10.18 -5.82
C ASP A 293 22.69 10.18 -6.10
N ALA A 294 22.23 9.30 -7.01
CA ALA A 294 20.81 9.13 -7.31
C ALA A 294 20.06 8.58 -6.09
N THR A 295 20.61 7.57 -5.41
CA THR A 295 19.97 6.97 -4.23
C THR A 295 19.96 7.92 -3.03
N ASP A 296 20.99 8.73 -2.83
CA ASP A 296 21.01 9.79 -1.80
C ASP A 296 19.87 10.81 -1.97
N ILE A 297 19.42 11.04 -3.21
CA ILE A 297 18.23 11.86 -3.50
C ILE A 297 16.95 11.09 -3.19
N LEU A 298 16.86 9.81 -3.59
CA LEU A 298 15.66 8.99 -3.41
C LEU A 298 15.42 8.66 -1.94
N GLN A 299 16.47 8.48 -1.14
CA GLN A 299 16.36 8.31 0.31
C GLN A 299 15.73 9.52 1.03
N LYS A 300 15.81 10.73 0.46
CA LYS A 300 15.11 11.91 1.02
C LYS A 300 13.60 11.85 0.88
N VAL A 301 13.07 10.97 0.03
CA VAL A 301 11.63 10.81 -0.20
C VAL A 301 11.09 9.42 0.16
N PHE A 302 11.95 8.39 0.26
CA PHE A 302 11.57 7.03 0.62
C PHE A 302 12.19 6.55 1.94
N GLY A 303 13.15 7.30 2.50
CA GLY A 303 13.88 6.91 3.70
C GLY A 303 15.01 5.92 3.44
N GLU A 304 15.67 5.50 4.53
CA GLU A 304 16.81 4.58 4.50
C GLU A 304 16.45 3.17 3.99
N ARG A 305 15.17 2.84 3.89
CA ARG A 305 14.69 1.59 3.26
C ARG A 305 14.92 1.57 1.74
N PHE A 306 15.14 2.73 1.11
CA PHE A 306 15.56 2.75 -0.28
C PHE A 306 17.04 2.34 -0.35
N PRO A 307 17.41 1.28 -1.13
CA PRO A 307 18.76 0.74 -1.13
C PRO A 307 19.78 1.77 -1.61
N THR A 308 21.01 1.65 -1.10
CA THR A 308 22.12 2.49 -1.53
C THR A 308 22.73 1.89 -2.80
N GLY A 309 22.89 2.69 -3.84
CA GLY A 309 23.56 2.30 -5.08
C GLY A 309 25.09 2.29 -4.96
N GLU A 310 25.73 1.69 -5.94
CA GLU A 310 27.20 1.61 -6.02
C GLU A 310 27.82 2.98 -6.30
N ASP A 311 29.01 3.21 -5.73
CA ASP A 311 29.83 4.41 -5.95
C ASP A 311 30.91 4.12 -7.01
N ALA A 312 30.53 4.20 -8.27
CA ALA A 312 31.42 3.90 -9.40
C ALA A 312 32.68 4.77 -9.43
N ASP A 313 32.64 5.99 -8.88
CA ASP A 313 33.79 6.89 -8.84
C ASP A 313 34.83 6.43 -7.82
N LYS A 314 34.38 5.81 -6.74
CA LYS A 314 35.23 5.25 -5.69
C LYS A 314 35.93 3.98 -6.13
N ASP A 315 35.22 3.12 -6.86
CA ASP A 315 35.77 1.87 -7.40
C ASP A 315 36.85 2.14 -8.46
N ILE A 316 36.71 3.20 -9.26
CA ILE A 316 37.74 3.65 -10.21
C ILE A 316 38.96 4.17 -9.46
N ALA A 317 38.77 4.97 -8.39
CA ALA A 317 39.86 5.50 -7.58
C ALA A 317 40.66 4.39 -6.85
N GLU A 318 39.95 3.39 -6.32
CA GLU A 318 40.59 2.22 -5.68
C GLU A 318 41.30 1.32 -6.69
N SER A 319 40.75 1.14 -7.91
CA SER A 319 41.39 0.34 -8.97
C SER A 319 42.64 1.02 -9.57
N THR A 320 42.68 2.36 -9.55
CA THR A 320 43.84 3.13 -10.03
C THR A 320 44.92 3.31 -8.97
N ALA A 321 44.63 3.09 -7.69
CA ALA A 321 45.56 3.11 -6.57
C ALA A 321 46.30 1.77 -6.34
N GLY A 322 46.71 1.10 -7.42
CA GLY A 322 47.53 -0.10 -7.35
C GLY A 322 48.87 0.16 -6.63
N PRO A 323 49.43 -0.84 -5.93
CA PRO A 323 50.64 -0.63 -5.09
C PRO A 323 51.79 -0.17 -5.98
N ILE A 324 52.35 1.02 -5.65
CA ILE A 324 53.62 1.47 -6.21
C ILE A 324 54.70 0.51 -5.70
N LYS A 325 55.15 -0.40 -6.55
CA LYS A 325 56.34 -1.18 -6.24
C LYS A 325 57.53 -0.24 -6.29
N LEU A 326 58.01 0.19 -5.12
CA LEU A 326 59.34 0.77 -4.96
C LEU A 326 60.36 -0.33 -5.30
N GLY A 327 60.99 -0.20 -6.43
CA GLY A 327 62.08 -1.05 -6.83
C GLY A 327 63.26 -0.82 -5.87
N ASN A 328 63.67 -1.87 -5.18
CA ASN A 328 64.97 -1.92 -4.48
C ASN A 328 66.07 -2.01 -5.53
N GLU A 329 66.79 -0.95 -5.74
CA GLU A 329 68.12 -1.02 -6.36
C GLU A 329 69.11 -1.56 -5.34
N ASP A 330 69.45 -2.86 -5.44
CA ASP A 330 70.63 -3.41 -4.79
C ASP A 330 71.88 -2.87 -5.49
N LYS A 331 72.57 -1.95 -4.85
CA LYS A 331 73.96 -1.62 -5.19
C LYS A 331 74.90 -2.57 -4.47
N HIS A 332 75.34 -3.62 -5.18
CA HIS A 332 76.60 -4.28 -4.85
C HIS A 332 77.74 -3.42 -5.30
N PHE A 333 78.65 -3.00 -4.40
CA PHE A 333 80.00 -2.68 -4.66
C PHE A 333 80.88 -3.57 -3.76
N ALA A 334 81.98 -4.06 -4.45
CA ALA A 334 82.99 -4.99 -4.09
C ALA A 334 83.65 -4.81 -2.74
#